data_b22a97d4770f442185fab1be85af0108
#
_entry.id   b22a97d4770f442185fab1be85af0108
#
_cell.length_a   1.000
_cell.length_b   1.000
_cell.length_c   1.000
_cell.angle_alpha   90.00
_cell.angle_beta   90.00
_cell.angle_gamma   90.00
#
_symmetry.space_group_name_H-M   'P 1'
#
loop_
_entity.id
_entity.type
_entity.pdbx_description
1 polymer ?
#
loop_
_entity_poly.entity_id
_entity_poly.type
_entity_poly.pdbx_seq_one_letter_code
_entity_poly.pdbx_strand_id
1 'polypeptide(L)'
;TGKHTVQLDLYEDFSMENMFKDAERLLTVIMTSDKHAKITSLKSAFENCHNLEKLTINGFDTSQVKTTEKFLYKSNLKGNNFRDIEIDTSNVEDMSYMFASSIFEELDLANLNTSNVVNMQHMFEGCSSLTSINLSKFDTSKVKDMSYMFNGCESLINLGLENFNTQSVMNMDSMFREMVSLQNLD
;
A
#
# COMPACT_ATOMS: atom_id res chain seq x y z
N THR A 1 -7.37 29.07 4.53
CA THR A 1 -6.94 27.72 4.90
C THR A 1 -8.17 26.87 5.25
N GLY A 2 -8.93 26.42 4.26
CA GLY A 2 -10.10 25.57 4.46
C GLY A 2 -9.75 24.12 4.19
N LYS A 3 -10.32 23.20 4.96
CA LYS A 3 -10.34 21.77 4.59
C LYS A 3 -11.12 21.66 3.29
N HIS A 4 -10.51 21.10 2.26
CA HIS A 4 -11.19 20.82 1.00
C HIS A 4 -11.60 19.35 1.00
N THR A 5 -12.90 19.09 1.05
CA THR A 5 -13.47 17.78 0.78
C THR A 5 -13.93 17.80 -0.67
N VAL A 6 -13.43 16.89 -1.47
CA VAL A 6 -13.88 16.68 -2.83
C VAL A 6 -14.87 15.50 -2.81
N GLN A 7 -16.12 15.75 -3.11
CA GLN A 7 -17.10 14.71 -3.36
C GLN A 7 -17.26 14.55 -4.87
N LEU A 8 -16.99 13.33 -5.35
CA LEU A 8 -17.12 12.98 -6.76
C LEU A 8 -18.25 11.94 -6.87
N ASP A 9 -19.31 12.31 -7.54
CA ASP A 9 -20.36 11.36 -7.95
C ASP A 9 -19.95 10.75 -9.29
N LEU A 10 -19.34 9.56 -9.22
CA LEU A 10 -18.81 8.87 -10.40
C LEU A 10 -19.78 7.79 -10.85
N TYR A 11 -20.19 7.85 -12.10
CA TYR A 11 -21.21 6.99 -12.70
C TYR A 11 -20.67 5.99 -13.73
N GLU A 12 -19.40 6.13 -14.12
CA GLU A 12 -18.72 5.32 -15.14
C GLU A 12 -17.42 4.72 -14.60
N ASP A 13 -16.91 3.72 -15.27
CA ASP A 13 -15.59 3.15 -14.98
C ASP A 13 -14.50 4.20 -15.21
N PHE A 14 -13.56 4.33 -14.29
CA PHE A 14 -12.47 5.32 -14.39
C PHE A 14 -11.15 4.77 -13.85
N SER A 15 -10.07 5.42 -14.24
CA SER A 15 -8.73 5.17 -13.68
C SER A 15 -8.39 6.24 -12.67
N MET A 16 -7.86 5.83 -11.52
CA MET A 16 -7.25 6.74 -10.54
C MET A 16 -5.74 6.92 -10.77
N GLU A 17 -5.20 6.41 -11.87
CA GLU A 17 -3.77 6.55 -12.15
C GLU A 17 -3.33 8.01 -12.12
N ASN A 18 -2.36 8.32 -11.24
CA ASN A 18 -1.84 9.68 -10.98
C ASN A 18 -2.89 10.72 -10.54
N MET A 19 -4.12 10.33 -10.17
CA MET A 19 -5.24 11.26 -9.97
C MET A 19 -4.95 12.36 -8.94
N PHE A 20 -4.29 12.03 -7.86
CA PHE A 20 -3.90 12.98 -6.79
C PHE A 20 -2.38 13.04 -6.60
N LYS A 21 -1.62 12.53 -7.56
CA LYS A 21 -0.16 12.57 -7.50
C LYS A 21 0.33 14.00 -7.30
N ASP A 22 1.33 14.17 -6.39
CA ASP A 22 1.93 15.45 -6.04
C ASP A 22 0.95 16.49 -5.46
N ALA A 23 -0.22 16.04 -4.96
CA ALA A 23 -1.19 16.90 -4.30
C ALA A 23 -0.74 17.22 -2.85
N GLU A 24 0.33 17.95 -2.70
CA GLU A 24 1.02 18.21 -1.43
C GLU A 24 0.15 18.86 -0.35
N ARG A 25 -0.90 19.59 -0.72
CA ARG A 25 -1.80 20.28 0.23
C ARG A 25 -3.06 19.50 0.56
N LEU A 26 -3.23 18.32 -0.02
CA LEU A 26 -4.38 17.46 0.19
C LEU A 26 -4.33 16.87 1.60
N LEU A 27 -5.38 17.10 2.40
CA LEU A 27 -5.47 16.63 3.79
C LEU A 27 -6.42 15.45 3.92
N THR A 28 -7.53 15.48 3.20
CA THR A 28 -8.57 14.46 3.33
C THR A 28 -9.18 14.16 1.97
N VAL A 29 -9.29 12.88 1.68
CA VAL A 29 -10.05 12.38 0.53
C VAL A 29 -11.09 11.39 1.04
N ILE A 30 -12.34 11.59 0.63
CA ILE A 30 -13.44 10.68 0.88
C ILE A 30 -14.11 10.41 -0.47
N MET A 31 -13.99 9.18 -0.92
CA MET A 31 -14.61 8.68 -2.14
C MET A 31 -15.56 7.55 -1.79
N THR A 32 -16.80 7.70 -2.15
CA THR A 32 -17.82 6.68 -1.93
C THR A 32 -18.65 6.48 -3.20
N SER A 33 -19.08 5.25 -3.44
CA SER A 33 -19.96 4.93 -4.55
C SER A 33 -21.12 4.07 -4.05
N ASP A 34 -22.35 4.44 -4.43
CA ASP A 34 -23.54 3.62 -4.23
C ASP A 34 -23.89 2.76 -5.45
N LYS A 35 -23.18 2.97 -6.56
CA LYS A 35 -23.43 2.35 -7.86
C LYS A 35 -22.35 1.38 -8.29
N HIS A 36 -21.41 1.05 -7.41
CA HIS A 36 -20.29 0.17 -7.69
C HIS A 36 -19.50 0.54 -8.97
N ALA A 37 -19.32 1.86 -9.20
CA ALA A 37 -18.45 2.33 -10.28
C ALA A 37 -17.08 1.65 -10.18
N LYS A 38 -16.51 1.28 -11.32
CA LYS A 38 -15.26 0.52 -11.33
C LYS A 38 -14.06 1.43 -11.34
N ILE A 39 -13.10 1.11 -10.47
CA ILE A 39 -11.75 1.67 -10.53
C ILE A 39 -10.86 0.67 -11.28
N THR A 40 -10.27 1.10 -12.39
CA THR A 40 -9.47 0.23 -13.26
C THR A 40 -7.97 0.28 -12.97
N SER A 41 -7.47 1.34 -12.32
CA SER A 41 -6.07 1.46 -11.88
C SER A 41 -5.98 2.30 -10.62
N LEU A 42 -5.06 1.91 -9.72
CA LEU A 42 -4.69 2.66 -8.51
C LEU A 42 -3.24 3.15 -8.55
N LYS A 43 -2.54 2.93 -9.67
CA LYS A 43 -1.13 3.27 -9.83
C LYS A 43 -0.87 4.75 -9.50
N SER A 44 0.06 5.00 -8.57
CA SER A 44 0.47 6.35 -8.17
C SER A 44 -0.68 7.29 -7.76
N ALA A 45 -1.85 6.75 -7.39
CA ALA A 45 -3.05 7.57 -7.18
C ALA A 45 -2.86 8.65 -6.11
N PHE A 46 -2.08 8.38 -5.07
CA PHE A 46 -1.75 9.31 -3.96
C PHE A 46 -0.24 9.42 -3.75
N GLU A 47 0.55 9.23 -4.79
CA GLU A 47 2.01 9.40 -4.75
C GLU A 47 2.36 10.84 -4.36
N ASN A 48 3.30 11.02 -3.41
CA ASN A 48 3.77 12.30 -2.88
C ASN A 48 2.67 13.16 -2.21
N CYS A 49 1.62 12.55 -1.68
CA CYS A 49 0.59 13.27 -0.90
C CYS A 49 1.06 13.47 0.55
N HIS A 50 2.09 14.31 0.75
CA HIS A 50 2.79 14.46 2.04
C HIS A 50 1.94 14.97 3.20
N ASN A 51 0.78 15.55 2.97
CA ASN A 51 -0.12 16.06 4.00
C ASN A 51 -1.42 15.26 4.11
N LEU A 52 -1.56 14.15 3.41
CA LEU A 52 -2.77 13.32 3.43
C LEU A 52 -2.92 12.63 4.79
N GLU A 53 -3.87 13.08 5.58
CA GLU A 53 -4.14 12.56 6.93
C GLU A 53 -5.26 11.52 6.94
N LYS A 54 -6.21 11.61 6.01
CA LYS A 54 -7.34 10.70 5.91
C LYS A 54 -7.66 10.35 4.47
N LEU A 55 -7.81 9.06 4.23
CA LEU A 55 -8.26 8.50 2.95
C LEU A 55 -9.37 7.48 3.20
N THR A 56 -10.48 7.66 2.53
CA THR A 56 -11.59 6.68 2.50
C THR A 56 -11.90 6.37 1.04
N ILE A 57 -11.90 5.10 0.69
CA ILE A 57 -12.35 4.57 -0.61
C ILE A 57 -13.31 3.44 -0.30
N ASN A 58 -14.60 3.61 -0.63
CA ASN A 58 -15.64 2.66 -0.26
C ASN A 58 -16.71 2.54 -1.35
N GLY A 59 -17.21 1.31 -1.55
CA GLY A 59 -18.32 1.03 -2.45
C GLY A 59 -17.95 1.01 -3.93
N PHE A 60 -16.66 1.01 -4.28
CA PHE A 60 -16.18 0.85 -5.66
C PHE A 60 -15.89 -0.62 -5.99
N ASP A 61 -16.12 -1.02 -7.23
CA ASP A 61 -15.62 -2.28 -7.77
C ASP A 61 -14.16 -2.07 -8.22
N THR A 62 -13.21 -2.64 -7.47
CA THR A 62 -11.78 -2.58 -7.78
C THR A 62 -11.23 -3.92 -8.31
N SER A 63 -12.12 -4.86 -8.65
CA SER A 63 -11.75 -6.21 -9.13
C SER A 63 -10.94 -6.21 -10.45
N GLN A 64 -10.92 -5.08 -11.18
CA GLN A 64 -10.14 -4.94 -12.41
C GLN A 64 -8.74 -4.39 -12.19
N VAL A 65 -8.41 -3.97 -10.96
CA VAL A 65 -7.09 -3.40 -10.64
C VAL A 65 -6.01 -4.46 -10.76
N LYS A 66 -5.00 -4.19 -11.60
CA LYS A 66 -3.83 -5.07 -11.82
C LYS A 66 -2.58 -4.58 -11.10
N THR A 67 -2.54 -3.30 -10.75
CA THR A 67 -1.38 -2.71 -10.08
C THR A 67 -1.80 -1.68 -9.05
N THR A 68 -1.13 -1.73 -7.90
CA THR A 68 -1.14 -0.71 -6.86
C THR A 68 0.26 -0.07 -6.71
N GLU A 69 1.09 -0.16 -7.77
CA GLU A 69 2.42 0.46 -7.80
C GLU A 69 2.35 1.90 -7.32
N LYS A 70 3.16 2.23 -6.29
CA LYS A 70 3.24 3.58 -5.70
C LYS A 70 1.90 4.18 -5.21
N PHE A 71 0.90 3.38 -4.91
CA PHE A 71 -0.43 3.87 -4.53
C PHE A 71 -0.38 4.92 -3.42
N LEU A 72 0.37 4.68 -2.33
CA LEU A 72 0.58 5.56 -1.19
C LEU A 72 2.07 5.91 -0.99
N TYR A 73 2.86 5.89 -2.06
CA TYR A 73 4.29 6.21 -2.01
C TYR A 73 4.51 7.63 -1.47
N LYS A 74 5.34 7.76 -0.42
CA LYS A 74 5.59 9.05 0.25
C LYS A 74 4.33 9.76 0.72
N SER A 75 3.30 9.03 1.10
CA SER A 75 2.11 9.61 1.70
C SER A 75 2.24 9.72 3.22
N ASN A 76 1.49 10.64 3.80
CA ASN A 76 1.52 10.93 5.23
C ASN A 76 0.26 10.43 5.95
N LEU A 77 -0.36 9.39 5.42
CA LEU A 77 -1.57 8.81 6.00
C LEU A 77 -1.27 8.28 7.41
N LYS A 78 -1.86 8.92 8.43
CA LYS A 78 -1.57 8.66 9.84
C LYS A 78 -2.42 7.53 10.40
N GLY A 79 -1.83 6.79 11.33
CA GLY A 79 -2.52 5.74 12.08
C GLY A 79 -2.89 4.53 11.21
N ASN A 80 -3.82 3.71 11.70
CA ASN A 80 -4.28 2.48 11.02
C ASN A 80 -5.40 2.77 10.01
N ASN A 81 -5.33 3.93 9.32
CA ASN A 81 -6.39 4.40 8.42
C ASN A 81 -6.47 3.60 7.11
N PHE A 82 -5.56 2.64 6.88
CA PHE A 82 -5.65 1.75 5.72
C PHE A 82 -6.92 0.86 5.76
N ARG A 83 -7.49 0.64 6.95
CA ARG A 83 -8.77 -0.09 7.11
C ARG A 83 -9.98 0.61 6.47
N ASP A 84 -9.92 1.93 6.30
CA ASP A 84 -10.98 2.73 5.66
C ASP A 84 -10.88 2.71 4.13
N ILE A 85 -9.92 1.93 3.59
CA ILE A 85 -9.68 1.78 2.17
C ILE A 85 -10.14 0.38 1.76
N GLU A 86 -11.33 0.31 1.16
CA GLU A 86 -11.91 -0.94 0.66
C GLU A 86 -11.48 -1.15 -0.79
N ILE A 87 -10.48 -1.99 -0.99
CA ILE A 87 -10.00 -2.38 -2.31
C ILE A 87 -9.92 -3.90 -2.43
N ASP A 88 -10.49 -4.45 -3.48
CA ASP A 88 -10.26 -5.84 -3.88
C ASP A 88 -8.93 -5.94 -4.62
N THR A 89 -7.96 -6.60 -4.00
CA THR A 89 -6.63 -6.80 -4.58
C THR A 89 -6.44 -8.20 -5.15
N SER A 90 -7.51 -8.99 -5.30
CA SER A 90 -7.46 -10.38 -5.75
C SER A 90 -6.84 -10.57 -7.15
N ASN A 91 -6.87 -9.53 -7.99
CA ASN A 91 -6.30 -9.56 -9.33
C ASN A 91 -5.03 -8.69 -9.48
N VAL A 92 -4.51 -8.15 -8.37
CA VAL A 92 -3.28 -7.35 -8.40
C VAL A 92 -2.06 -8.25 -8.58
N GLU A 93 -1.22 -7.90 -9.54
CA GLU A 93 0.02 -8.59 -9.88
C GLU A 93 1.25 -7.79 -9.43
N ASP A 94 1.14 -6.46 -9.30
CA ASP A 94 2.23 -5.56 -8.92
C ASP A 94 1.83 -4.65 -7.76
N MET A 95 2.54 -4.82 -6.62
CA MET A 95 2.43 -4.00 -5.40
C MET A 95 3.72 -3.24 -5.10
N SER A 96 4.60 -3.06 -6.10
CA SER A 96 5.88 -2.38 -5.89
C SER A 96 5.71 -0.96 -5.37
N TYR A 97 6.54 -0.57 -4.40
CA TYR A 97 6.53 0.76 -3.77
C TYR A 97 5.20 1.18 -3.13
N MET A 98 4.22 0.28 -2.95
CA MET A 98 2.86 0.64 -2.57
C MET A 98 2.79 1.58 -1.35
N PHE A 99 3.64 1.35 -0.35
CA PHE A 99 3.71 2.12 0.89
C PHE A 99 5.09 2.76 1.13
N ALA A 100 6.02 2.66 0.17
CA ALA A 100 7.39 3.08 0.39
C ALA A 100 7.52 4.54 0.83
N SER A 101 8.45 4.80 1.75
CA SER A 101 8.73 6.11 2.34
C SER A 101 7.51 6.80 2.98
N SER A 102 6.52 6.02 3.41
CA SER A 102 5.34 6.50 4.14
C SER A 102 5.58 6.44 5.65
N ILE A 103 4.85 7.25 6.42
CA ILE A 103 5.11 7.44 7.87
C ILE A 103 4.14 6.66 8.77
N PHE A 104 3.65 5.51 8.32
CA PHE A 104 2.84 4.65 9.17
C PHE A 104 3.63 4.22 10.42
N GLU A 105 3.00 4.28 11.59
CA GLU A 105 3.53 3.68 12.82
C GLU A 105 3.09 2.22 12.95
N GLU A 106 1.86 1.92 12.55
CA GLU A 106 1.27 0.58 12.52
C GLU A 106 0.54 0.37 11.19
N LEU A 107 0.63 -0.85 10.65
CA LEU A 107 0.00 -1.18 9.38
C LEU A 107 -0.63 -2.58 9.43
N ASP A 108 -1.95 -2.62 9.42
CA ASP A 108 -2.70 -3.88 9.35
C ASP A 108 -3.18 -4.12 7.91
N LEU A 109 -2.57 -5.11 7.27
CA LEU A 109 -2.82 -5.47 5.88
C LEU A 109 -3.56 -6.81 5.72
N ALA A 110 -4.22 -7.29 6.79
CA ALA A 110 -4.94 -8.56 6.74
C ALA A 110 -6.11 -8.60 5.73
N ASN A 111 -6.52 -7.44 5.21
CA ASN A 111 -7.54 -7.33 4.17
C ASN A 111 -6.99 -7.38 2.74
N LEU A 112 -5.67 -7.34 2.54
CA LEU A 112 -5.08 -7.47 1.21
C LEU A 112 -5.02 -8.94 0.77
N ASN A 113 -5.53 -9.22 -0.41
CA ASN A 113 -5.32 -10.50 -1.09
C ASN A 113 -4.08 -10.38 -1.98
N THR A 114 -3.02 -11.14 -1.65
CA THR A 114 -1.75 -11.11 -2.38
C THR A 114 -1.51 -12.35 -3.24
N SER A 115 -2.50 -13.24 -3.37
CA SER A 115 -2.35 -14.55 -4.02
C SER A 115 -1.99 -14.51 -5.52
N ASN A 116 -2.12 -13.35 -6.17
CA ASN A 116 -1.73 -13.15 -7.56
C ASN A 116 -0.53 -12.20 -7.72
N VAL A 117 0.03 -11.69 -6.62
CA VAL A 117 1.15 -10.75 -6.68
C VAL A 117 2.44 -11.44 -7.11
N VAL A 118 3.10 -10.84 -8.07
CA VAL A 118 4.37 -11.30 -8.64
C VAL A 118 5.52 -10.39 -8.23
N ASN A 119 5.23 -9.11 -7.97
CA ASN A 119 6.21 -8.08 -7.66
C ASN A 119 5.85 -7.35 -6.37
N MET A 120 6.74 -7.45 -5.34
CA MET A 120 6.65 -6.75 -4.05
C MET A 120 7.90 -5.91 -3.77
N GLN A 121 8.74 -5.63 -4.81
CA GLN A 121 9.95 -4.84 -4.62
C GLN A 121 9.65 -3.49 -3.96
N HIS A 122 10.48 -3.07 -3.00
CA HIS A 122 10.38 -1.78 -2.33
C HIS A 122 9.03 -1.51 -1.62
N MET A 123 8.17 -2.52 -1.39
CA MET A 123 6.78 -2.28 -0.92
C MET A 123 6.70 -1.44 0.35
N PHE A 124 7.64 -1.60 1.28
CA PHE A 124 7.72 -0.86 2.55
C PHE A 124 9.05 -0.13 2.72
N GLU A 125 9.84 0.02 1.66
CA GLU A 125 11.13 0.70 1.71
C GLU A 125 11.03 2.08 2.36
N GLY A 126 11.92 2.36 3.32
CA GLY A 126 11.98 3.67 3.98
C GLY A 126 10.79 3.98 4.90
N CYS A 127 9.96 2.99 5.27
CA CYS A 127 8.94 3.16 6.30
C CYS A 127 9.60 3.22 7.69
N SER A 128 10.41 4.25 7.94
CA SER A 128 11.29 4.36 9.11
C SER A 128 10.55 4.46 10.44
N SER A 129 9.30 4.92 10.44
CA SER A 129 8.45 5.03 11.64
C SER A 129 7.66 3.76 11.95
N LEU A 130 7.68 2.75 11.09
CA LEU A 130 6.86 1.55 11.23
C LEU A 130 7.38 0.68 12.38
N THR A 131 6.56 0.51 13.41
CA THR A 131 6.87 -0.30 14.62
C THR A 131 6.18 -1.66 14.61
N SER A 132 5.06 -1.78 13.88
CA SER A 132 4.26 -3.00 13.79
C SER A 132 3.62 -3.14 12.41
N ILE A 133 3.65 -4.37 11.88
CA ILE A 133 3.00 -4.72 10.62
C ILE A 133 2.36 -6.10 10.72
N ASN A 134 1.12 -6.22 10.22
CA ASN A 134 0.42 -7.49 10.16
C ASN A 134 0.41 -8.04 8.73
N LEU A 135 1.22 -9.07 8.49
CA LEU A 135 1.36 -9.77 7.21
C LEU A 135 0.79 -11.21 7.26
N SER A 136 0.02 -11.54 8.31
CA SER A 136 -0.45 -12.91 8.57
C SER A 136 -1.30 -13.54 7.47
N LYS A 137 -1.81 -12.73 6.52
CA LYS A 137 -2.62 -13.18 5.38
C LYS A 137 -1.89 -13.10 4.03
N PHE A 138 -0.62 -12.70 4.03
CA PHE A 138 0.14 -12.63 2.79
C PHE A 138 0.41 -14.03 2.22
N ASP A 139 0.00 -14.22 0.99
CA ASP A 139 0.40 -15.34 0.14
C ASP A 139 1.48 -14.85 -0.82
N THR A 140 2.71 -15.33 -0.63
CA THR A 140 3.87 -14.95 -1.45
C THR A 140 4.28 -16.03 -2.44
N SER A 141 3.46 -17.06 -2.63
CA SER A 141 3.80 -18.24 -3.45
C SER A 141 4.14 -17.93 -4.91
N LYS A 142 3.62 -16.82 -5.46
CA LYS A 142 3.88 -16.38 -6.85
C LYS A 142 4.90 -15.23 -6.95
N VAL A 143 5.33 -14.67 -5.82
CA VAL A 143 6.23 -13.51 -5.82
C VAL A 143 7.60 -13.89 -6.36
N LYS A 144 8.11 -13.10 -7.29
CA LYS A 144 9.42 -13.27 -7.92
C LYS A 144 10.44 -12.24 -7.43
N ASP A 145 9.99 -11.05 -7.05
CA ASP A 145 10.87 -9.97 -6.60
C ASP A 145 10.39 -9.39 -5.26
N MET A 146 11.24 -9.50 -4.23
CA MET A 146 11.08 -8.93 -2.89
C MET A 146 12.26 -8.01 -2.55
N SER A 147 13.03 -7.56 -3.55
CA SER A 147 14.18 -6.70 -3.30
C SER A 147 13.77 -5.41 -2.60
N TYR A 148 14.57 -5.00 -1.61
CA TYR A 148 14.37 -3.80 -0.81
C TYR A 148 13.03 -3.73 -0.06
N MET A 149 12.28 -4.84 0.07
CA MET A 149 10.89 -4.82 0.57
C MET A 149 10.77 -4.14 1.94
N PHE A 150 11.70 -4.35 2.85
CA PHE A 150 11.74 -3.75 4.20
C PHE A 150 12.99 -2.89 4.43
N ASN A 151 13.73 -2.53 3.37
CA ASN A 151 14.92 -1.70 3.49
C ASN A 151 14.59 -0.38 4.19
N GLY A 152 15.34 -0.01 5.24
CA GLY A 152 15.13 1.22 5.98
C GLY A 152 13.88 1.25 6.87
N CYS A 153 13.26 0.10 7.18
CA CYS A 153 12.24 -0.01 8.23
C CYS A 153 12.92 0.03 9.61
N GLU A 154 13.46 1.19 9.97
CA GLU A 154 14.39 1.37 11.09
C GLU A 154 13.79 1.07 12.46
N SER A 155 12.47 1.25 12.63
CA SER A 155 11.77 1.11 13.92
C SER A 155 11.16 -0.26 14.16
N LEU A 156 11.15 -1.17 13.17
CA LEU A 156 10.64 -2.53 13.34
C LEU A 156 11.58 -3.35 14.23
N ILE A 157 11.04 -3.88 15.34
CA ILE A 157 11.78 -4.73 16.29
C ILE A 157 11.54 -6.22 15.97
N ASN A 158 10.30 -6.55 15.61
CA ASN A 158 9.89 -7.91 15.29
C ASN A 158 9.24 -7.93 13.89
N LEU A 159 9.58 -8.92 13.10
CA LEU A 159 8.99 -9.12 11.78
C LEU A 159 8.67 -10.60 11.59
N GLY A 160 7.37 -10.94 11.58
CA GLY A 160 6.87 -12.28 11.35
C GLY A 160 6.71 -12.56 9.87
N LEU A 161 7.46 -13.53 9.35
CA LEU A 161 7.44 -13.99 7.96
C LEU A 161 7.14 -15.48 7.84
N GLU A 162 6.62 -16.10 8.90
CA GLU A 162 6.34 -17.53 8.98
C GLU A 162 5.44 -18.07 7.85
N ASN A 163 4.64 -17.18 7.23
CA ASN A 163 3.77 -17.53 6.11
C ASN A 163 4.41 -17.23 4.73
N PHE A 164 5.62 -16.68 4.69
CA PHE A 164 6.25 -16.35 3.42
C PHE A 164 6.76 -17.60 2.71
N ASN A 165 6.26 -17.82 1.50
CA ASN A 165 6.76 -18.87 0.60
C ASN A 165 7.72 -18.23 -0.41
N THR A 166 8.99 -18.61 -0.32
CA THR A 166 10.06 -18.05 -1.17
C THR A 166 10.43 -18.94 -2.37
N GLN A 167 9.66 -20.02 -2.63
CA GLN A 167 10.01 -20.97 -3.70
C GLN A 167 10.06 -20.35 -5.11
N SER A 168 9.26 -19.31 -5.36
CA SER A 168 9.22 -18.62 -6.67
C SER A 168 10.14 -17.39 -6.71
N VAL A 169 10.75 -17.00 -5.57
CA VAL A 169 11.50 -15.75 -5.46
C VAL A 169 12.83 -15.86 -6.20
N MET A 170 13.11 -14.89 -7.03
CA MET A 170 14.33 -14.78 -7.83
C MET A 170 15.25 -13.66 -7.35
N ASN A 171 14.69 -12.67 -6.63
CA ASN A 171 15.43 -11.51 -6.13
C ASN A 171 14.96 -11.11 -4.74
N MET A 172 15.88 -11.08 -3.77
CA MET A 172 15.69 -10.57 -2.39
C MET A 172 16.82 -9.61 -2.01
N ASP A 173 17.44 -8.96 -2.99
CA ASP A 173 18.56 -8.06 -2.74
C ASP A 173 18.16 -6.96 -1.76
N SER A 174 19.00 -6.75 -0.74
CA SER A 174 18.82 -5.70 0.28
C SER A 174 17.45 -5.71 1.00
N MET A 175 16.74 -6.85 1.02
CA MET A 175 15.37 -6.95 1.59
C MET A 175 15.27 -6.43 3.03
N PHE A 176 16.29 -6.66 3.85
CA PHE A 176 16.34 -6.28 5.28
C PHE A 176 17.45 -5.26 5.58
N ARG A 177 17.95 -4.58 4.56
CA ARG A 177 19.01 -3.57 4.73
C ARG A 177 18.49 -2.42 5.60
N GLU A 178 19.36 -1.87 6.47
CA GLU A 178 19.07 -0.72 7.31
C GLU A 178 17.89 -0.91 8.30
N MET A 179 17.55 -2.15 8.65
CA MET A 179 16.60 -2.47 9.73
C MET A 179 17.34 -2.49 11.08
N VAL A 180 17.75 -1.31 11.52
CA VAL A 180 18.71 -1.16 12.66
C VAL A 180 18.15 -1.58 14.01
N SER A 181 16.83 -1.66 14.17
CA SER A 181 16.16 -2.08 15.42
C SER A 181 15.70 -3.54 15.41
N LEU A 182 15.83 -4.26 14.30
CA LEU A 182 15.32 -5.62 14.15
C LEU A 182 16.05 -6.58 15.09
N GLN A 183 15.30 -7.27 15.95
CA GLN A 183 15.81 -8.24 16.92
C GLN A 183 15.31 -9.66 16.62
N ASN A 184 14.09 -9.79 16.14
CA ASN A 184 13.47 -11.08 15.84
C ASN A 184 12.93 -11.09 14.40
N LEU A 185 13.30 -12.15 13.70
CA LEU A 185 12.82 -12.47 12.35
C LEU A 185 12.38 -13.94 12.39
N ASP A 186 11.06 -14.16 12.36
CA ASP A 186 10.44 -15.48 12.46
C ASP A 186 9.87 -15.91 11.10
#